data_d29dc317928cf9ca932a2ab27fddcd2b
#
_entry.id   d29dc317928cf9ca932a2ab27fddcd2b
#
_cell.length_a   1.000
_cell.length_b   1.000
_cell.length_c   1.000
_cell.angle_alpha   90.00
_cell.angle_beta   90.00
_cell.angle_gamma   90.00
#
_symmetry.space_group_name_H-M   'P 1'
#
loop_
_entity.id
_entity.type
_entity.pdbx_description
1 polymer ?
#
loop_
_entity_poly.entity_id
_entity_poly.type
_entity_poly.pdbx_seq_one_letter_code
_entity_poly.pdbx_strand_id
1 'polypeptide(L)'
;VNISISYKSIYHIIALAITLLLYSCASTGNPSGGSRDKIPPKILDEKSTTNFQINFTKQQIELNFDEFINLKNPQQQVVVSPPLIYPLQFDHRGKRVRINFHEDEILKDDITYSISFGDAIEDFRESNKLKNLKFVFGTGDILDSLSFTGSVLDSYTREPAKDILVMLYDTLYRDSIPYQDRPYYFAKTDENGKFRIENMKSDTFRIFALGDANFNYIYDQDTELIGFSDSLYIISDSMRSSIKIEIFTGQTEPSIFDVNKDEFGVVRLEFDQSPVDVSNRASDTIMSVYPQVKNDSLLLWYDMPSDTLLAFFIQEDTINININTLKKSKSGPLTNIDVNAKLSSGIMKSDSLKFTFNHPLSSIDTNLIKLYYTNDTLEQALDGWKTGILSNDPFGLYITYSWKEKDTISVSIDSLALLDIYKNTIDSFGLKFKIEQTETRGTIQFELTEIKDNIDYVVEFQKSNKLVKKLIMNSENNTVILPGLKAGKYKAIIIEDLNKNRRWDAGNYLEHRQSEVIRTLDIEELRENWEIEVIVNWSQVLDEKSKNKNK
;
A
#
# COMPACT_ATOMS: atom_id res chain seq x y z
N VAL A 1 96.55 -14.15 1.48
CA VAL A 1 95.78 -13.56 0.39
C VAL A 1 95.32 -12.23 0.90
N ASN A 2 96.01 -11.13 0.50
CA ASN A 2 95.56 -9.75 0.76
C ASN A 2 94.50 -9.36 -0.20
N ILE A 3 93.27 -9.23 0.28
CA ILE A 3 92.15 -8.71 -0.51
C ILE A 3 92.16 -7.21 -0.36
N SER A 4 92.69 -6.48 -1.35
CA SER A 4 92.58 -5.05 -1.44
C SER A 4 91.14 -4.68 -1.95
N ILE A 5 90.27 -4.25 -1.05
CA ILE A 5 88.99 -3.77 -1.38
C ILE A 5 89.14 -2.32 -1.94
N SER A 6 88.84 -2.15 -3.23
CA SER A 6 88.93 -0.83 -3.87
C SER A 6 87.92 0.14 -3.22
N TYR A 7 88.32 1.38 -2.98
CA TYR A 7 87.47 2.44 -2.43
C TYR A 7 86.16 2.60 -3.20
N LYS A 8 86.12 2.34 -4.50
CA LYS A 8 84.93 2.34 -5.30
C LYS A 8 83.86 1.28 -4.86
N SER A 9 84.30 0.09 -4.44
CA SER A 9 83.42 -0.96 -3.93
C SER A 9 82.81 -0.61 -2.58
N ILE A 10 83.54 0.12 -1.74
CA ILE A 10 83.01 0.62 -0.47
C ILE A 10 81.98 1.68 -0.67
N TYR A 11 82.11 2.58 -1.65
CA TYR A 11 81.11 3.56 -1.96
C TYR A 11 79.81 2.93 -2.50
N HIS A 12 79.91 1.86 -3.29
CA HIS A 12 78.72 1.17 -3.79
C HIS A 12 77.97 0.41 -2.68
N ILE A 13 78.70 -0.15 -1.74
CA ILE A 13 78.10 -0.84 -0.59
C ILE A 13 77.45 0.17 0.37
N ILE A 14 78.05 1.32 0.59
CA ILE A 14 77.45 2.40 1.39
C ILE A 14 76.23 2.99 0.70
N ALA A 15 76.27 3.23 -0.62
CA ALA A 15 75.14 3.71 -1.40
C ALA A 15 73.99 2.68 -1.38
N LEU A 16 74.28 1.39 -1.49
CA LEU A 16 73.30 0.33 -1.41
C LEU A 16 72.66 0.25 -0.01
N ALA A 17 73.46 0.38 1.06
CA ALA A 17 72.96 0.40 2.42
C ALA A 17 72.08 1.62 2.71
N ILE A 18 72.43 2.80 2.18
CA ILE A 18 71.62 4.01 2.31
C ILE A 18 70.32 3.88 1.52
N THR A 19 70.31 3.30 0.32
CA THR A 19 69.09 3.05 -0.44
C THR A 19 68.20 2.02 0.26
N LEU A 20 68.72 0.99 0.89
CA LEU A 20 67.96 0.02 1.69
C LEU A 20 67.34 0.65 2.95
N LEU A 21 68.02 1.61 3.57
CA LEU A 21 67.50 2.35 4.73
C LEU A 21 66.35 3.32 4.32
N LEU A 22 66.35 3.83 3.09
CA LEU A 22 65.28 4.70 2.58
C LEU A 22 64.02 3.94 2.17
N TYR A 23 64.08 2.61 2.00
CA TYR A 23 62.91 1.77 1.71
C TYR A 23 62.23 1.24 2.98
N SER A 24 62.66 1.60 4.16
CA SER A 24 61.95 1.30 5.40
C SER A 24 60.74 2.25 5.52
N CYS A 25 59.72 2.04 4.71
CA CYS A 25 58.41 2.62 4.95
C CYS A 25 57.88 2.06 6.27
N ALA A 26 57.99 2.83 7.33
CA ALA A 26 57.18 2.62 8.51
C ALA A 26 55.70 2.73 8.05
N SER A 27 54.99 1.63 7.95
CA SER A 27 53.55 1.67 7.87
C SER A 27 53.05 2.30 9.17
N THR A 28 52.58 3.52 9.09
CA THR A 28 51.78 4.12 10.16
C THR A 28 50.52 3.30 10.28
N GLY A 29 50.55 2.23 11.08
CA GLY A 29 49.32 1.59 11.51
C GLY A 29 48.49 2.66 12.22
N ASN A 30 47.33 2.96 11.68
CA ASN A 30 46.36 3.73 12.44
C ASN A 30 46.19 3.00 13.79
N PRO A 31 46.29 3.73 14.92
CA PRO A 31 46.04 3.09 16.20
C PRO A 31 44.62 2.48 16.10
N SER A 32 44.55 1.15 16.15
CA SER A 32 43.28 0.45 16.30
C SER A 32 42.75 0.87 17.66
N GLY A 33 41.75 1.75 17.65
CA GLY A 33 41.04 2.13 18.86
C GLY A 33 40.59 0.88 19.62
N GLY A 34 40.38 1.00 20.91
CA GLY A 34 39.81 -0.08 21.73
C GLY A 34 38.51 -0.62 21.16
N SER A 35 37.95 -1.64 21.77
CA SER A 35 36.61 -2.14 21.39
C SER A 35 35.62 -1.00 21.37
N ARG A 36 34.82 -0.93 20.29
CA ARG A 36 33.78 0.09 20.14
C ARG A 36 32.83 0.06 21.34
N ASP A 37 32.58 1.21 21.94
CA ASP A 37 31.57 1.34 23.00
C ASP A 37 30.18 1.02 22.47
N LYS A 38 29.39 0.29 23.26
CA LYS A 38 28.01 -0.09 22.97
C LYS A 38 27.05 0.37 24.07
N ILE A 39 27.57 1.11 25.05
CA ILE A 39 26.77 1.55 26.19
C ILE A 39 26.19 2.94 25.87
N PRO A 40 24.87 3.13 25.96
CA PRO A 40 24.29 4.45 25.78
C PRO A 40 24.61 5.36 26.98
N PRO A 41 24.56 6.69 26.80
CA PRO A 41 24.75 7.66 27.87
C PRO A 41 23.75 7.44 29.01
N LYS A 42 24.18 7.72 30.24
CA LYS A 42 23.36 7.63 31.45
C LYS A 42 23.10 9.00 32.04
N ILE A 43 21.86 9.20 32.53
CA ILE A 43 21.52 10.43 33.23
C ILE A 43 22.17 10.45 34.60
N LEU A 44 22.64 11.64 35.02
CA LEU A 44 23.14 11.91 36.36
C LEU A 44 22.05 12.60 37.16
N ASP A 45 21.23 11.82 37.85
CA ASP A 45 20.05 12.34 38.57
C ASP A 45 20.39 13.42 39.58
N GLU A 46 21.52 13.26 40.32
CA GLU A 46 21.99 14.24 41.32
C GLU A 46 22.32 15.62 40.72
N LYS A 47 22.63 15.69 39.43
CA LYS A 47 22.98 16.93 38.70
C LYS A 47 21.90 17.41 37.78
N SER A 48 20.84 16.66 37.66
CA SER A 48 19.70 16.94 36.78
C SER A 48 18.52 17.48 37.57
N THR A 49 17.59 18.13 36.89
CA THR A 49 16.30 18.46 37.48
C THR A 49 15.62 17.19 37.97
N THR A 50 15.11 17.18 39.19
CA THR A 50 14.49 16.00 39.80
C THR A 50 13.31 15.55 38.95
N ASN A 51 13.31 14.25 38.57
CA ASN A 51 12.21 13.64 37.87
C ASN A 51 11.07 13.26 38.84
N PHE A 52 9.86 13.09 38.33
CA PHE A 52 8.67 12.77 39.13
C PHE A 52 8.33 13.79 40.20
N GLN A 53 8.54 15.09 39.94
CA GLN A 53 8.13 16.16 40.84
C GLN A 53 6.61 16.36 40.81
N ILE A 54 6.04 16.67 41.99
CA ILE A 54 4.69 17.20 42.14
C ILE A 54 4.76 18.72 42.35
N ASN A 55 3.64 19.41 42.18
CA ASN A 55 3.54 20.88 42.30
C ASN A 55 4.60 21.62 41.47
N PHE A 56 4.88 21.08 40.27
CA PHE A 56 5.86 21.62 39.34
C PHE A 56 5.40 22.98 38.83
N THR A 57 6.21 23.99 39.00
CA THR A 57 6.01 25.31 38.40
C THR A 57 6.88 25.42 37.13
N LYS A 58 6.40 26.13 36.11
CA LYS A 58 7.11 26.33 34.86
C LYS A 58 8.53 26.86 35.09
N GLN A 59 9.53 26.03 34.85
CA GLN A 59 10.95 26.34 34.99
C GLN A 59 11.77 25.62 33.95
N GLN A 60 13.04 26.00 33.80
CA GLN A 60 13.97 25.29 32.94
C GLN A 60 14.23 23.88 33.51
N ILE A 61 14.17 22.88 32.65
CA ILE A 61 14.57 21.49 32.96
C ILE A 61 15.99 21.29 32.45
N GLU A 62 16.89 20.81 33.32
CA GLU A 62 18.27 20.51 32.98
C GLU A 62 18.55 19.03 33.18
N LEU A 63 19.01 18.35 32.12
CA LEU A 63 19.42 16.95 32.14
C LEU A 63 20.92 16.86 31.91
N ASN A 64 21.64 16.21 32.84
CA ASN A 64 23.08 16.02 32.77
C ASN A 64 23.43 14.53 32.60
N PHE A 65 24.42 14.25 31.76
CA PHE A 65 24.84 12.90 31.39
C PHE A 65 26.28 12.59 31.82
N ASP A 66 26.59 11.32 31.94
CA ASP A 66 27.93 10.85 32.33
C ASP A 66 28.95 11.07 31.21
N GLU A 67 28.54 11.16 29.97
CA GLU A 67 29.37 11.35 28.79
C GLU A 67 28.85 12.46 27.84
N PHE A 68 29.62 12.76 26.78
CA PHE A 68 29.21 13.70 25.73
C PHE A 68 28.09 13.11 24.89
N ILE A 69 27.06 13.88 24.65
CA ILE A 69 25.88 13.45 23.91
C ILE A 69 25.65 14.31 22.66
N ASN A 70 24.90 13.77 21.72
CA ASN A 70 24.25 14.48 20.63
C ASN A 70 22.74 14.52 20.87
N LEU A 71 22.12 15.63 20.48
CA LEU A 71 20.67 15.78 20.48
C LEU A 71 20.21 15.85 19.01
N LYS A 72 19.57 14.77 18.55
CA LYS A 72 19.13 14.64 17.15
C LYS A 72 17.63 14.91 16.99
N ASN A 73 17.31 15.81 16.09
CA ASN A 73 15.94 16.14 15.67
C ASN A 73 14.95 16.22 16.85
N PRO A 74 15.25 16.99 17.90
CA PRO A 74 14.42 16.99 19.12
C PRO A 74 12.99 17.42 18.85
N GLN A 75 12.73 18.27 17.86
CA GLN A 75 11.38 18.70 17.48
C GLN A 75 10.50 17.55 16.95
N GLN A 76 11.09 16.52 16.39
CA GLN A 76 10.37 15.35 15.84
C GLN A 76 10.36 14.17 16.80
N GLN A 77 11.43 14.02 17.59
CA GLN A 77 11.62 12.86 18.48
C GLN A 77 11.05 13.04 19.86
N VAL A 78 11.07 14.30 20.38
CA VAL A 78 10.60 14.56 21.73
C VAL A 78 9.09 14.81 21.71
N VAL A 79 8.38 14.00 22.49
CA VAL A 79 6.94 13.98 22.60
C VAL A 79 6.54 14.43 24.00
N VAL A 80 5.66 15.42 24.11
CA VAL A 80 5.11 15.89 25.38
C VAL A 80 3.63 15.54 25.48
N SER A 81 3.25 14.78 26.49
CA SER A 81 1.87 14.38 26.73
C SER A 81 1.42 14.83 28.13
N PRO A 82 0.35 15.58 28.27
CA PRO A 82 -0.46 16.28 27.26
C PRO A 82 0.36 17.25 26.39
N PRO A 83 -0.09 17.54 25.13
CA PRO A 83 0.65 18.41 24.23
C PRO A 83 0.64 19.86 24.75
N LEU A 84 1.76 20.54 24.58
CA LEU A 84 1.91 21.96 24.86
C LEU A 84 1.36 22.80 23.69
N ILE A 85 1.00 24.05 23.96
CA ILE A 85 0.57 24.99 22.92
C ILE A 85 1.78 25.37 22.05
N TYR A 86 2.92 25.60 22.68
CA TYR A 86 4.17 25.98 22.03
C TYR A 86 5.21 24.87 22.12
N PRO A 87 6.06 24.66 21.09
CA PRO A 87 7.10 23.65 21.12
C PRO A 87 8.16 23.97 22.18
N LEU A 88 8.72 22.91 22.79
CA LEU A 88 9.86 23.06 23.70
C LEU A 88 11.09 23.56 22.94
N GLN A 89 11.88 24.37 23.62
CA GLN A 89 13.18 24.86 23.13
C GLN A 89 14.30 24.08 23.80
N PHE A 90 15.26 23.62 23.00
CA PHE A 90 16.38 22.79 23.46
C PHE A 90 17.71 23.53 23.29
N ASP A 91 18.51 23.62 24.35
CA ASP A 91 19.92 24.04 24.32
C ASP A 91 20.79 22.86 24.74
N HIS A 92 21.69 22.42 23.86
CA HIS A 92 22.59 21.30 24.13
C HIS A 92 24.04 21.79 24.17
N ARG A 93 24.74 21.43 25.24
CA ARG A 93 26.20 21.70 25.38
C ARG A 93 26.93 20.52 26.04
N GLY A 94 27.63 19.77 25.23
CA GLY A 94 28.52 18.70 25.71
C GLY A 94 27.78 17.56 26.38
N LYS A 95 27.78 17.54 27.73
CA LYS A 95 27.11 16.51 28.54
C LYS A 95 25.75 16.94 29.06
N ARG A 96 25.19 18.04 28.59
CA ARG A 96 24.00 18.67 29.17
C ARG A 96 23.01 19.08 28.11
N VAL A 97 21.72 18.82 28.40
CA VAL A 97 20.56 19.34 27.66
C VAL A 97 19.75 20.23 28.60
N ARG A 98 19.41 21.42 28.14
CA ARG A 98 18.46 22.33 28.77
C ARG A 98 17.20 22.40 27.93
N ILE A 99 16.07 22.33 28.60
CA ILE A 99 14.74 22.34 28.02
C ILE A 99 14.01 23.52 28.59
N ASN A 100 13.55 24.41 27.71
CA ASN A 100 12.84 25.61 28.08
C ASN A 100 11.41 25.55 27.53
N PHE A 101 10.45 25.94 28.36
CA PHE A 101 9.11 26.21 27.89
C PHE A 101 9.06 27.61 27.25
N HIS A 102 8.18 27.76 26.28
CA HIS A 102 7.89 29.08 25.72
C HIS A 102 7.38 30.02 26.82
N GLU A 103 7.64 31.32 26.75
CA GLU A 103 7.25 32.26 27.78
C GLU A 103 5.73 32.35 27.95
N ASP A 104 4.96 32.24 26.87
CA ASP A 104 3.49 32.25 26.87
C ASP A 104 2.86 30.89 27.13
N GLU A 105 3.66 29.81 27.31
CA GLU A 105 3.09 28.50 27.66
C GLU A 105 2.48 28.51 29.04
N ILE A 106 1.23 28.05 29.12
CA ILE A 106 0.50 27.91 30.39
C ILE A 106 0.25 26.42 30.60
N LEU A 107 0.90 25.87 31.64
CA LEU A 107 0.66 24.49 32.02
C LEU A 107 -0.72 24.38 32.65
N LYS A 108 -1.46 23.33 32.34
CA LYS A 108 -2.76 23.01 32.93
C LYS A 108 -2.57 22.60 34.40
N ASP A 109 -3.48 22.98 35.26
CA ASP A 109 -3.46 22.61 36.68
C ASP A 109 -3.86 21.14 36.88
N ASP A 110 -3.38 20.50 37.92
CA ASP A 110 -3.69 19.13 38.35
C ASP A 110 -3.50 18.07 37.22
N ILE A 111 -2.43 18.23 36.46
CA ILE A 111 -2.10 17.36 35.33
C ILE A 111 -0.68 16.77 35.48
N THR A 112 -0.55 15.51 35.15
CA THR A 112 0.77 14.86 35.00
C THR A 112 1.25 14.98 33.56
N TYR A 113 2.37 15.66 33.36
CA TYR A 113 3.06 15.79 32.06
C TYR A 113 4.18 14.76 31.94
N SER A 114 4.32 14.20 30.79
CA SER A 114 5.42 13.29 30.42
C SER A 114 6.12 13.80 29.18
N ILE A 115 7.42 14.08 29.27
CA ILE A 115 8.31 14.41 28.15
C ILE A 115 9.10 13.14 27.79
N SER A 116 8.77 12.52 26.68
CA SER A 116 9.45 11.33 26.16
C SER A 116 10.46 11.75 25.09
N PHE A 117 11.71 11.31 25.20
CA PHE A 117 12.79 11.73 24.31
C PHE A 117 12.96 10.81 23.10
N GLY A 118 12.24 9.69 23.03
CA GLY A 118 12.38 8.73 21.92
C GLY A 118 13.85 8.34 21.69
N ASP A 119 14.31 8.55 20.48
CA ASP A 119 15.70 8.30 20.04
C ASP A 119 16.54 9.59 19.91
N ALA A 120 16.06 10.71 20.51
CA ALA A 120 16.71 12.03 20.36
C ALA A 120 18.11 12.11 20.99
N ILE A 121 18.37 11.33 22.04
CA ILE A 121 19.65 11.40 22.79
C ILE A 121 20.51 10.19 22.44
N GLU A 122 21.71 10.45 21.97
CA GLU A 122 22.72 9.44 21.67
C GLU A 122 24.10 9.90 22.15
N ASP A 123 25.05 8.97 22.37
CA ASP A 123 26.42 9.36 22.61
C ASP A 123 27.06 10.05 21.40
N PHE A 124 28.05 10.87 21.66
CA PHE A 124 28.69 11.70 20.64
C PHE A 124 29.54 10.89 19.65
N ARG A 125 30.12 9.78 20.05
CA ARG A 125 31.11 9.06 19.24
C ARG A 125 30.52 7.90 18.45
N GLU A 126 29.82 7.02 19.13
CA GLU A 126 29.32 5.76 18.58
C GLU A 126 27.86 5.80 18.16
N SER A 127 27.15 6.85 18.56
CA SER A 127 25.69 7.05 18.32
C SER A 127 24.82 5.97 18.98
N ASN A 128 25.24 5.48 20.16
CA ASN A 128 24.41 4.60 20.98
C ASN A 128 23.25 5.40 21.58
N LYS A 129 22.03 4.99 21.26
CA LYS A 129 20.82 5.72 21.63
C LYS A 129 20.37 5.41 23.05
N LEU A 130 20.08 6.45 23.83
CA LEU A 130 19.43 6.31 25.13
C LEU A 130 17.93 6.13 24.93
N LYS A 131 17.48 4.88 25.00
CA LYS A 131 16.05 4.53 24.80
C LYS A 131 15.24 4.75 26.07
N ASN A 132 13.96 5.04 25.89
CA ASN A 132 12.94 5.13 26.95
C ASN A 132 13.21 6.23 28.00
N LEU A 133 14.05 7.22 27.70
CA LEU A 133 14.20 8.37 28.60
C LEU A 133 12.90 9.16 28.65
N LYS A 134 12.39 9.38 29.86
CA LYS A 134 11.23 10.22 30.14
C LYS A 134 11.50 11.16 31.31
N PHE A 135 11.01 12.37 31.21
CA PHE A 135 10.92 13.32 32.31
C PHE A 135 9.46 13.55 32.63
N VAL A 136 9.04 13.24 33.84
CA VAL A 136 7.64 13.28 34.29
C VAL A 136 7.52 14.28 35.41
N PHE A 137 6.48 15.11 35.40
CA PHE A 137 6.16 16.05 36.46
C PHE A 137 4.65 16.29 36.56
N GLY A 138 4.16 16.55 37.73
CA GLY A 138 2.76 16.93 38.00
C GLY A 138 2.64 18.37 38.41
N THR A 139 1.65 19.08 37.87
CA THR A 139 1.33 20.45 38.30
C THR A 139 0.47 20.47 39.59
N GLY A 140 -0.14 19.34 39.96
CA GLY A 140 -0.87 19.13 41.20
C GLY A 140 -0.11 18.31 42.24
N ASP A 141 -0.81 17.91 43.29
CA ASP A 141 -0.29 17.18 44.45
C ASP A 141 -0.04 15.70 44.20
N ILE A 142 -0.51 15.16 43.08
CA ILE A 142 -0.49 13.74 42.75
C ILE A 142 0.09 13.56 41.36
N LEU A 143 0.86 12.47 41.15
CA LEU A 143 1.23 11.99 39.83
C LEU A 143 0.27 10.87 39.40
N ASP A 144 -0.35 11.05 38.26
CA ASP A 144 -1.15 10.00 37.63
C ASP A 144 -0.27 8.82 37.24
N SER A 145 -0.76 7.59 37.41
CA SER A 145 0.02 6.38 37.22
C SER A 145 -0.61 5.38 36.26
N LEU A 146 -1.82 5.63 35.77
CA LEU A 146 -2.52 4.74 34.87
C LEU A 146 -1.85 4.69 33.50
N SER A 147 -1.99 3.57 32.83
CA SER A 147 -1.46 3.41 31.48
C SER A 147 -2.46 2.70 30.57
N PHE A 148 -2.44 3.07 29.30
CA PHE A 148 -3.25 2.49 28.25
C PHE A 148 -2.37 1.98 27.11
N THR A 149 -2.63 0.76 26.62
CA THR A 149 -1.80 0.12 25.62
C THR A 149 -2.63 -0.41 24.46
N GLY A 150 -2.00 -0.60 23.34
CA GLY A 150 -2.65 -1.18 22.18
C GLY A 150 -1.71 -1.35 20.99
N SER A 151 -2.31 -1.57 19.85
CA SER A 151 -1.60 -1.66 18.58
C SER A 151 -2.39 -1.01 17.46
N VAL A 152 -1.67 -0.49 16.47
CA VAL A 152 -2.23 0.10 15.26
C VAL A 152 -1.74 -0.71 14.07
N LEU A 153 -2.67 -1.00 13.17
CA LEU A 153 -2.40 -1.71 11.92
C LEU A 153 -2.95 -0.90 10.75
N ASP A 154 -2.29 -0.99 9.62
CA ASP A 154 -2.89 -0.57 8.35
C ASP A 154 -4.07 -1.49 8.01
N SER A 155 -5.20 -0.91 7.66
CA SER A 155 -6.45 -1.66 7.45
C SER A 155 -6.42 -2.54 6.20
N TYR A 156 -5.69 -2.11 5.15
CA TYR A 156 -5.57 -2.84 3.89
C TYR A 156 -4.46 -3.89 3.92
N THR A 157 -3.23 -3.48 4.27
CA THR A 157 -2.07 -4.38 4.26
C THR A 157 -2.03 -5.32 5.46
N ARG A 158 -2.72 -4.96 6.53
CA ARG A 158 -2.71 -5.66 7.83
C ARG A 158 -1.34 -5.64 8.52
N GLU A 159 -0.43 -4.81 8.04
CA GLU A 159 0.89 -4.65 8.64
C GLU A 159 0.88 -3.70 9.83
N PRO A 160 1.79 -3.87 10.80
CA PRO A 160 1.94 -2.92 11.88
C PRO A 160 2.27 -1.51 11.39
N ALA A 161 1.53 -0.52 11.86
CA ALA A 161 1.72 0.87 11.48
C ALA A 161 2.63 1.60 12.48
N LYS A 162 3.81 2.00 12.02
CA LYS A 162 4.84 2.71 12.77
C LYS A 162 4.62 4.22 12.75
N ASP A 163 5.10 4.90 13.79
CA ASP A 163 5.11 6.38 13.92
C ASP A 163 3.71 7.03 13.88
N ILE A 164 2.65 6.26 14.14
CA ILE A 164 1.28 6.73 14.23
C ILE A 164 1.02 7.35 15.60
N LEU A 165 0.40 8.51 15.61
CA LEU A 165 -0.06 9.15 16.82
C LEU A 165 -1.37 8.49 17.30
N VAL A 166 -1.36 7.87 18.47
CA VAL A 166 -2.58 7.43 19.13
C VAL A 166 -2.98 8.50 20.12
N MET A 167 -4.15 9.08 19.92
CA MET A 167 -4.64 10.28 20.55
C MET A 167 -5.87 9.98 21.39
N LEU A 168 -5.92 10.52 22.61
CA LEU A 168 -7.05 10.41 23.52
C LEU A 168 -7.67 11.79 23.75
N TYR A 169 -8.96 11.85 23.57
CA TYR A 169 -9.77 13.06 23.83
C TYR A 169 -10.77 12.79 24.95
N ASP A 170 -11.13 13.81 25.66
CA ASP A 170 -12.18 13.74 26.68
C ASP A 170 -13.57 13.51 26.02
N THR A 171 -14.59 13.29 26.84
CA THR A 171 -15.93 12.94 26.37
C THR A 171 -16.77 14.13 25.90
N LEU A 172 -16.26 15.36 25.94
CA LEU A 172 -16.94 16.53 25.37
C LEU A 172 -16.90 16.45 23.84
N TYR A 173 -17.61 15.48 23.31
CA TYR A 173 -17.55 15.06 21.93
C TYR A 173 -18.23 16.03 20.96
N ARG A 174 -17.47 16.40 19.93
CA ARG A 174 -17.96 16.94 18.67
C ARG A 174 -17.31 16.13 17.55
N ASP A 175 -18.00 15.85 16.45
CA ASP A 175 -17.44 15.16 15.29
C ASP A 175 -16.24 15.89 14.67
N SER A 176 -16.10 17.18 14.99
CA SER A 176 -14.98 18.02 14.57
C SER A 176 -13.69 17.84 15.41
N ILE A 177 -13.69 17.02 16.46
CA ILE A 177 -12.54 16.91 17.38
C ILE A 177 -11.21 16.64 16.64
N PRO A 178 -11.05 15.61 15.80
CA PRO A 178 -9.76 15.35 15.19
C PRO A 178 -9.32 16.42 14.19
N TYR A 179 -10.25 17.28 13.74
CA TYR A 179 -9.96 18.37 12.79
C TYR A 179 -9.59 19.69 13.45
N GLN A 180 -9.92 19.89 14.73
CA GLN A 180 -9.82 21.21 15.37
C GLN A 180 -9.10 21.20 16.70
N ASP A 181 -9.21 20.11 17.45
CA ASP A 181 -8.73 20.06 18.82
C ASP A 181 -7.47 19.19 18.95
N ARG A 182 -6.54 19.62 19.81
CA ARG A 182 -5.39 18.80 20.18
C ARG A 182 -5.78 17.74 21.20
N PRO A 183 -5.16 16.56 21.17
CA PRO A 183 -5.48 15.48 22.08
C PRO A 183 -5.18 15.83 23.54
N TYR A 184 -5.87 15.18 24.46
CA TYR A 184 -5.58 15.29 25.88
C TYR A 184 -4.33 14.48 26.28
N TYR A 185 -4.21 13.25 25.77
CA TYR A 185 -3.00 12.41 25.85
C TYR A 185 -2.70 11.81 24.50
N PHE A 186 -1.44 11.50 24.27
CA PHE A 186 -1.05 10.76 23.06
C PHE A 186 0.26 10.00 23.24
N ALA A 187 0.50 9.04 22.37
CA ALA A 187 1.78 8.36 22.18
C ALA A 187 1.98 7.99 20.71
N LYS A 188 3.22 7.78 20.30
CA LYS A 188 3.56 7.23 18.98
C LYS A 188 3.67 5.72 19.04
N THR A 189 3.28 5.06 17.95
CA THR A 189 3.52 3.62 17.78
C THR A 189 4.98 3.33 17.47
N ASP A 190 5.45 2.18 17.96
CA ASP A 190 6.78 1.62 17.68
C ASP A 190 6.82 0.90 16.31
N GLU A 191 7.98 0.29 15.97
CA GLU A 191 8.17 -0.48 14.74
C GLU A 191 7.24 -1.69 14.59
N ASN A 192 6.63 -2.14 15.68
CA ASN A 192 5.65 -3.23 15.71
C ASN A 192 4.21 -2.72 15.79
N GLY A 193 4.00 -1.43 15.55
CA GLY A 193 2.70 -0.78 15.66
C GLY A 193 2.15 -0.70 17.09
N LYS A 194 2.95 -0.98 18.12
CA LYS A 194 2.51 -0.96 19.52
C LYS A 194 2.67 0.44 20.10
N PHE A 195 1.71 0.83 20.93
CA PHE A 195 1.77 2.07 21.69
C PHE A 195 1.52 1.85 23.18
N ARG A 196 1.99 2.80 23.97
CA ARG A 196 1.75 2.88 25.41
C ARG A 196 1.65 4.33 25.83
N ILE A 197 0.48 4.74 26.27
CA ILE A 197 0.24 6.04 26.92
C ILE A 197 0.34 5.82 28.41
N GLU A 198 1.11 6.62 29.11
CA GLU A 198 1.36 6.51 30.56
C GLU A 198 1.03 7.82 31.28
N ASN A 199 1.03 7.76 32.59
CA ASN A 199 0.77 8.89 33.47
C ASN A 199 -0.59 9.54 33.22
N MET A 200 -1.59 8.69 33.08
CA MET A 200 -2.97 9.09 32.81
C MET A 200 -3.80 9.14 34.09
N LYS A 201 -4.71 10.09 34.15
CA LYS A 201 -5.78 10.10 35.15
C LYS A 201 -6.84 9.04 34.82
N SER A 202 -7.60 8.63 35.86
CA SER A 202 -8.79 7.81 35.67
C SER A 202 -9.89 8.64 35.04
N ASP A 203 -10.29 8.33 33.84
CA ASP A 203 -11.33 9.04 33.08
C ASP A 203 -11.83 8.21 31.90
N THR A 204 -12.79 8.77 31.15
CA THR A 204 -13.33 8.16 29.92
C THR A 204 -12.83 8.94 28.72
N PHE A 205 -12.32 8.23 27.71
CA PHE A 205 -11.71 8.83 26.53
C PHE A 205 -12.28 8.27 25.24
N ARG A 206 -12.25 9.12 24.19
CA ARG A 206 -12.30 8.72 22.80
C ARG A 206 -10.91 8.52 22.25
N ILE A 207 -10.79 7.59 21.31
CA ILE A 207 -9.49 7.19 20.75
C ILE A 207 -9.48 7.41 19.25
N PHE A 208 -8.41 8.07 18.80
CA PHE A 208 -8.06 8.21 17.38
C PHE A 208 -6.62 7.76 17.17
N ALA A 209 -6.33 7.33 15.96
CA ALA A 209 -4.97 7.10 15.46
C ALA A 209 -4.77 7.98 14.23
N LEU A 210 -3.67 8.72 14.17
CA LEU A 210 -3.39 9.70 13.12
C LEU A 210 -1.98 9.50 12.56
N GLY A 211 -1.88 9.38 11.24
CA GLY A 211 -0.63 9.49 10.51
C GLY A 211 -0.32 10.95 10.19
N ASP A 212 0.01 11.72 11.23
CA ASP A 212 0.22 13.17 11.18
C ASP A 212 1.47 13.52 10.37
N ALA A 213 1.29 13.98 9.14
CA ALA A 213 2.37 14.26 8.20
C ALA A 213 3.04 15.62 8.46
N ASN A 214 2.30 16.59 9.01
CA ASN A 214 2.78 17.97 9.23
C ASN A 214 3.10 18.27 10.70
N PHE A 215 2.90 17.29 11.61
CA PHE A 215 3.21 17.38 13.05
C PHE A 215 2.39 18.45 13.81
N ASN A 216 1.14 18.65 13.41
CA ASN A 216 0.25 19.63 14.06
C ASN A 216 -0.74 19.02 15.05
N TYR A 217 -0.81 17.68 15.14
CA TYR A 217 -1.74 16.89 15.98
C TYR A 217 -3.21 17.03 15.59
N ILE A 218 -3.47 17.39 14.34
CA ILE A 218 -4.82 17.62 13.81
C ILE A 218 -4.94 16.84 12.50
N TYR A 219 -6.09 16.22 12.27
CA TYR A 219 -6.42 15.59 10.99
C TYR A 219 -6.93 16.66 10.03
N ASP A 220 -6.09 17.16 9.13
CA ASP A 220 -6.37 18.31 8.27
C ASP A 220 -6.02 18.09 6.79
N GLN A 221 -5.47 16.92 6.45
CA GLN A 221 -5.09 16.57 5.09
C GLN A 221 -5.76 15.26 4.65
N ASP A 222 -6.35 15.25 3.47
CA ASP A 222 -7.02 14.07 2.89
C ASP A 222 -6.07 12.88 2.68
N THR A 223 -4.76 13.14 2.65
CA THR A 223 -3.72 12.12 2.51
C THR A 223 -3.27 11.52 3.83
N GLU A 224 -3.67 12.09 4.96
CA GLU A 224 -3.32 11.58 6.27
C GLU A 224 -4.11 10.31 6.60
N LEU A 225 -3.42 9.37 7.27
CA LEU A 225 -4.04 8.15 7.75
C LEU A 225 -4.84 8.45 9.02
N ILE A 226 -6.06 7.99 9.08
CA ILE A 226 -6.91 8.09 10.26
C ILE A 226 -7.43 6.71 10.67
N GLY A 227 -7.54 6.49 11.98
CA GLY A 227 -8.24 5.38 12.58
C GLY A 227 -9.01 5.86 13.79
N PHE A 228 -10.17 5.31 14.06
CA PHE A 228 -11.02 5.72 15.18
C PHE A 228 -11.76 4.54 15.78
N SER A 229 -12.30 4.75 16.97
CA SER A 229 -13.22 3.81 17.60
C SER A 229 -14.50 4.54 18.00
N ASP A 230 -15.64 3.97 17.66
CA ASP A 230 -16.95 4.50 18.07
C ASP A 230 -17.24 4.27 19.56
N SER A 231 -16.48 3.38 20.20
CA SER A 231 -16.62 3.09 21.63
C SER A 231 -15.85 4.07 22.49
N LEU A 232 -16.41 4.38 23.66
CA LEU A 232 -15.72 5.09 24.72
C LEU A 232 -14.89 4.12 25.57
N TYR A 233 -13.71 4.55 25.98
CA TYR A 233 -12.78 3.75 26.77
C TYR A 233 -12.62 4.35 28.19
N ILE A 234 -13.03 3.57 29.18
CA ILE A 234 -12.85 3.93 30.59
C ILE A 234 -11.47 3.44 31.03
N ILE A 235 -10.61 4.36 31.43
CA ILE A 235 -9.29 4.07 31.97
C ILE A 235 -9.37 4.08 33.49
N SER A 236 -9.10 2.94 34.11
CA SER A 236 -9.14 2.79 35.57
C SER A 236 -8.16 1.69 36.02
N ASP A 237 -7.86 1.63 37.31
CA ASP A 237 -6.97 0.61 37.90
C ASP A 237 -7.40 -0.85 37.64
N SER A 238 -8.71 -1.06 37.48
CA SER A 238 -9.28 -2.39 37.27
C SER A 238 -9.29 -2.84 35.81
N MET A 239 -9.05 -1.94 34.83
CA MET A 239 -9.13 -2.25 33.41
C MET A 239 -7.75 -2.17 32.73
N ARG A 240 -7.15 -3.34 32.51
CA ARG A 240 -6.02 -3.49 31.59
C ARG A 240 -6.54 -3.92 30.20
N SER A 241 -7.15 -3.00 29.48
CA SER A 241 -7.59 -3.28 28.12
C SER A 241 -6.50 -2.94 27.13
N SER A 242 -6.26 -3.85 26.20
CA SER A 242 -5.43 -3.56 25.02
C SER A 242 -6.35 -3.41 23.83
N ILE A 243 -6.26 -2.27 23.14
CA ILE A 243 -7.04 -1.99 21.94
C ILE A 243 -6.24 -2.27 20.67
N LYS A 244 -6.95 -2.61 19.62
CA LYS A 244 -6.43 -2.68 18.27
C LYS A 244 -7.18 -1.67 17.40
N ILE A 245 -6.44 -0.74 16.80
CA ILE A 245 -6.97 0.30 15.93
C ILE A 245 -6.49 0.01 14.52
N GLU A 246 -7.36 0.16 13.56
CA GLU A 246 -7.05 0.06 12.13
C GLU A 246 -7.06 1.44 11.53
N ILE A 247 -6.00 1.78 10.78
CA ILE A 247 -5.87 3.07 10.11
C ILE A 247 -6.05 2.90 8.60
N PHE A 248 -6.59 3.91 7.99
CA PHE A 248 -6.83 4.00 6.56
C PHE A 248 -6.69 5.45 6.10
N THR A 249 -6.42 5.65 4.81
CA THR A 249 -6.61 6.96 4.19
C THR A 249 -8.10 7.14 3.97
N GLY A 250 -8.65 8.27 4.34
CA GLY A 250 -10.06 8.57 4.09
C GLY A 250 -10.38 8.34 2.62
N GLN A 251 -11.47 7.62 2.36
CA GLN A 251 -11.90 7.40 0.99
C GLN A 251 -12.49 8.71 0.46
N THR A 252 -11.76 9.36 -0.40
CA THR A 252 -12.33 10.41 -1.26
C THR A 252 -12.95 9.73 -2.46
N GLU A 253 -14.15 10.13 -2.86
CA GLU A 253 -14.73 9.68 -4.12
C GLU A 253 -13.78 10.06 -5.27
N PRO A 254 -13.62 9.19 -6.29
CA PRO A 254 -12.79 9.52 -7.43
C PRO A 254 -13.24 10.83 -8.06
N SER A 255 -12.37 11.83 -8.08
CA SER A 255 -12.65 13.12 -8.66
C SER A 255 -11.98 13.28 -10.02
N ILE A 256 -12.68 13.94 -10.96
CA ILE A 256 -12.11 14.21 -12.27
C ILE A 256 -11.27 15.49 -12.19
N PHE A 257 -9.98 15.37 -12.49
CA PHE A 257 -9.08 16.51 -12.54
C PHE A 257 -8.74 16.97 -13.96
N ASP A 258 -8.92 16.12 -14.98
CA ASP A 258 -8.72 16.52 -16.39
C ASP A 258 -9.72 15.85 -17.34
N VAL A 259 -10.09 16.59 -18.39
CA VAL A 259 -10.99 16.13 -19.45
C VAL A 259 -10.34 16.37 -20.81
N ASN A 260 -9.75 15.33 -21.39
CA ASN A 260 -9.08 15.42 -22.68
C ASN A 260 -10.02 14.99 -23.81
N LYS A 261 -10.18 15.85 -24.83
CA LYS A 261 -11.04 15.69 -26.02
C LYS A 261 -10.25 15.78 -27.33
N ASP A 262 -8.93 15.71 -27.27
CA ASP A 262 -8.04 15.96 -28.43
C ASP A 262 -8.01 14.79 -29.42
N GLU A 263 -8.46 13.61 -29.00
CA GLU A 263 -8.55 12.44 -29.86
C GLU A 263 -9.93 12.31 -30.51
N PHE A 264 -9.95 11.93 -31.79
CA PHE A 264 -11.19 11.77 -32.51
C PHE A 264 -12.02 10.60 -31.95
N GLY A 265 -13.28 10.85 -31.64
CA GLY A 265 -14.24 9.81 -31.24
C GLY A 265 -14.05 9.26 -29.83
N VAL A 266 -13.21 9.86 -29.02
CA VAL A 266 -13.02 9.46 -27.62
C VAL A 266 -12.89 10.68 -26.71
N VAL A 267 -13.53 10.62 -25.56
CA VAL A 267 -13.28 11.54 -24.44
C VAL A 267 -12.57 10.75 -23.36
N ARG A 268 -11.43 11.27 -22.90
CA ARG A 268 -10.69 10.73 -21.78
C ARG A 268 -10.94 11.57 -20.55
N LEU A 269 -11.44 10.95 -19.50
CA LEU A 269 -11.59 11.53 -18.17
C LEU A 269 -10.48 10.99 -17.29
N GLU A 270 -9.68 11.86 -16.71
CA GLU A 270 -8.62 11.47 -15.80
C GLU A 270 -9.05 11.73 -14.35
N PHE A 271 -8.90 10.71 -13.51
CA PHE A 271 -9.31 10.73 -12.12
C PHE A 271 -8.07 10.69 -11.22
N ASP A 272 -8.20 11.26 -10.03
CA ASP A 272 -7.21 11.18 -8.97
C ASP A 272 -7.00 9.76 -8.44
N GLN A 273 -7.99 8.89 -8.64
CA GLN A 273 -7.95 7.46 -8.35
C GLN A 273 -8.83 6.68 -9.34
N SER A 274 -8.62 5.36 -9.44
CA SER A 274 -9.31 4.55 -10.44
C SER A 274 -10.83 4.60 -10.30
N PRO A 275 -11.58 5.02 -11.33
CA PRO A 275 -13.04 5.03 -11.31
C PRO A 275 -13.56 3.58 -11.39
N VAL A 276 -14.47 3.19 -10.49
CA VAL A 276 -14.87 1.78 -10.37
C VAL A 276 -16.22 1.48 -10.99
N ASP A 277 -17.17 2.37 -10.87
CA ASP A 277 -18.53 2.14 -11.39
C ASP A 277 -18.91 3.23 -12.37
N VAL A 278 -18.91 2.87 -13.63
CA VAL A 278 -19.39 3.73 -14.71
C VAL A 278 -20.73 3.19 -15.15
N SER A 279 -21.78 3.52 -14.43
CA SER A 279 -23.12 3.27 -14.92
C SER A 279 -23.38 4.18 -16.11
N ASN A 280 -23.35 3.60 -17.30
CA ASN A 280 -23.59 4.28 -18.56
C ASN A 280 -25.08 4.67 -18.64
N ARG A 281 -25.44 5.82 -18.12
CA ARG A 281 -26.70 6.49 -18.48
C ARG A 281 -26.36 7.68 -19.35
N ALA A 282 -26.09 7.41 -20.63
CA ALA A 282 -26.15 8.47 -21.63
C ALA A 282 -27.59 8.97 -21.67
N SER A 283 -27.80 10.25 -21.37
CA SER A 283 -29.13 10.84 -21.49
C SER A 283 -29.55 10.86 -22.95
N ASP A 284 -30.71 10.29 -23.25
CA ASP A 284 -31.63 10.50 -24.37
C ASP A 284 -31.06 10.78 -25.78
N THR A 285 -29.86 10.36 -26.12
CA THR A 285 -29.27 10.57 -27.45
C THR A 285 -29.06 9.26 -28.20
N ILE A 286 -29.30 9.32 -29.50
CA ILE A 286 -29.20 8.27 -30.54
C ILE A 286 -27.77 7.70 -30.67
N MET A 287 -26.89 8.01 -29.76
CA MET A 287 -25.46 7.75 -29.85
C MET A 287 -25.04 6.55 -28.95
N SER A 288 -24.33 5.60 -29.54
CA SER A 288 -23.74 4.51 -28.79
C SER A 288 -22.41 4.94 -28.14
N VAL A 289 -22.30 4.78 -26.84
CA VAL A 289 -21.09 5.05 -26.08
C VAL A 289 -20.53 3.75 -25.53
N TYR A 290 -19.23 3.57 -25.68
CA TYR A 290 -18.50 2.36 -25.24
C TYR A 290 -17.46 2.76 -24.17
N PRO A 291 -17.77 2.58 -22.88
CA PRO A 291 -16.84 2.92 -21.81
C PRO A 291 -15.70 1.89 -21.71
N GLN A 292 -14.51 2.39 -21.42
CA GLN A 292 -13.33 1.58 -21.15
C GLN A 292 -12.55 2.18 -20.00
N VAL A 293 -12.45 1.47 -18.89
CA VAL A 293 -11.59 1.87 -17.77
C VAL A 293 -10.16 1.40 -18.07
N LYS A 294 -9.22 2.31 -17.97
CA LYS A 294 -7.79 2.04 -18.18
C LYS A 294 -6.96 2.77 -17.14
N ASN A 295 -6.50 2.06 -16.13
CA ASN A 295 -5.86 2.64 -14.94
C ASN A 295 -6.79 3.69 -14.29
N ASP A 296 -6.30 4.90 -14.05
CA ASP A 296 -7.04 6.00 -13.44
C ASP A 296 -7.79 6.86 -14.47
N SER A 297 -8.00 6.33 -15.68
CA SER A 297 -8.71 7.02 -16.75
C SER A 297 -9.94 6.24 -17.19
N LEU A 298 -11.00 6.98 -17.49
CA LEU A 298 -12.17 6.47 -18.20
C LEU A 298 -12.19 7.02 -19.62
N LEU A 299 -12.14 6.14 -20.60
CA LEU A 299 -12.28 6.47 -22.00
C LEU A 299 -13.73 6.20 -22.42
N LEU A 300 -14.37 7.22 -22.98
CA LEU A 300 -15.73 7.17 -23.50
C LEU A 300 -15.65 7.26 -25.02
N TRP A 301 -15.77 6.11 -25.68
CA TRP A 301 -15.74 6.00 -27.13
C TRP A 301 -17.13 6.21 -27.71
N TYR A 302 -17.28 6.97 -28.79
CA TYR A 302 -18.55 7.28 -29.41
C TYR A 302 -18.46 7.25 -30.94
N ASP A 303 -19.56 6.85 -31.60
CA ASP A 303 -19.59 6.52 -33.04
C ASP A 303 -19.95 7.69 -33.97
N MET A 304 -20.41 8.82 -33.43
CA MET A 304 -20.85 9.96 -34.23
C MET A 304 -20.13 11.24 -33.89
N PRO A 305 -19.43 11.86 -34.85
CA PRO A 305 -18.86 13.19 -34.68
C PRO A 305 -19.95 14.24 -35.01
N SER A 306 -20.68 14.68 -34.00
CA SER A 306 -21.54 15.85 -34.12
C SER A 306 -21.31 16.76 -32.92
N ASP A 307 -21.56 18.08 -33.09
CA ASP A 307 -21.57 19.03 -31.97
C ASP A 307 -22.71 18.64 -31.02
N THR A 308 -22.44 17.74 -30.10
CA THR A 308 -23.40 17.17 -29.18
C THR A 308 -22.95 17.37 -27.77
N LEU A 309 -23.86 17.72 -26.89
CA LEU A 309 -23.67 17.72 -25.46
C LEU A 309 -23.85 16.28 -24.96
N LEU A 310 -22.80 15.65 -24.47
CA LEU A 310 -22.90 14.38 -23.78
C LEU A 310 -22.99 14.64 -22.28
N ALA A 311 -24.05 14.15 -21.66
CA ALA A 311 -24.17 14.09 -20.22
C ALA A 311 -23.85 12.67 -19.77
N PHE A 312 -22.85 12.54 -18.91
CA PHE A 312 -22.50 11.28 -18.29
C PHE A 312 -22.84 11.35 -16.81
N PHE A 313 -23.43 10.28 -16.31
CA PHE A 313 -23.61 10.08 -14.88
C PHE A 313 -22.44 9.22 -14.40
N ILE A 314 -21.59 9.79 -13.57
CA ILE A 314 -20.49 9.10 -12.93
C ILE A 314 -20.76 9.20 -11.44
N GLN A 315 -21.07 8.06 -10.81
CA GLN A 315 -21.54 8.00 -9.43
C GLN A 315 -22.81 8.85 -9.24
N GLU A 316 -22.84 9.81 -8.34
CA GLU A 316 -23.96 10.72 -8.10
C GLU A 316 -23.90 12.01 -8.95
N ASP A 317 -22.76 12.26 -9.60
CA ASP A 317 -22.52 13.48 -10.35
C ASP A 317 -22.90 13.37 -11.83
N THR A 318 -23.52 14.43 -12.35
CA THR A 318 -23.79 14.57 -13.77
C THR A 318 -22.72 15.44 -14.42
N ILE A 319 -21.92 14.85 -15.29
CA ILE A 319 -20.87 15.56 -16.02
C ILE A 319 -21.34 15.86 -17.42
N ASN A 320 -21.48 17.15 -17.72
CA ASN A 320 -21.84 17.62 -19.04
C ASN A 320 -20.59 17.89 -19.88
N ILE A 321 -20.36 17.07 -20.89
CA ILE A 321 -19.22 17.21 -21.80
C ILE A 321 -19.73 17.68 -23.16
N ASN A 322 -19.33 18.89 -23.53
CA ASN A 322 -19.59 19.39 -24.88
C ASN A 322 -18.51 18.83 -25.82
N ILE A 323 -18.90 17.99 -26.75
CA ILE A 323 -18.02 17.40 -27.76
C ILE A 323 -18.04 18.28 -28.99
N ASN A 324 -17.01 19.08 -29.14
CA ASN A 324 -16.76 19.80 -30.38
C ASN A 324 -15.89 18.92 -31.29
N THR A 325 -16.42 18.61 -32.47
CA THR A 325 -15.86 17.67 -33.45
C THR A 325 -14.51 18.04 -34.07
N LEU A 326 -13.64 18.89 -33.54
CA LEU A 326 -13.00 19.76 -34.49
C LEU A 326 -11.49 19.91 -34.53
N LYS A 327 -10.71 19.08 -33.84
CA LYS A 327 -9.26 19.18 -34.07
C LYS A 327 -8.67 18.04 -34.91
N LYS A 328 -9.29 16.88 -34.95
CA LYS A 328 -8.84 15.75 -35.78
C LYS A 328 -10.03 15.14 -36.52
N SER A 329 -10.01 15.19 -37.81
CA SER A 329 -11.10 14.72 -38.67
C SER A 329 -11.12 13.22 -38.92
N LYS A 330 -10.20 12.44 -38.33
CA LYS A 330 -10.10 10.98 -38.52
C LYS A 330 -9.56 10.30 -37.28
N SER A 331 -10.11 9.11 -36.98
CA SER A 331 -9.52 8.18 -36.03
C SER A 331 -8.20 7.59 -36.54
N GLY A 332 -7.36 7.09 -35.64
CA GLY A 332 -6.21 6.28 -36.01
C GLY A 332 -6.62 4.93 -36.65
N PRO A 333 -5.70 4.15 -37.19
CA PRO A 333 -5.98 2.82 -37.74
C PRO A 333 -6.47 1.86 -36.66
N LEU A 334 -7.31 0.87 -37.05
CA LEU A 334 -7.66 -0.23 -36.18
C LEU A 334 -6.46 -1.17 -36.04
N THR A 335 -6.05 -1.45 -34.81
CA THR A 335 -4.91 -2.32 -34.53
C THR A 335 -5.23 -3.34 -33.44
N ASN A 336 -4.65 -4.54 -33.55
CA ASN A 336 -4.64 -5.50 -32.47
C ASN A 336 -3.60 -5.08 -31.43
N ILE A 337 -4.00 -4.89 -30.17
CA ILE A 337 -3.12 -4.46 -29.09
C ILE A 337 -2.71 -5.59 -28.16
N ASP A 338 -3.50 -6.69 -28.09
CA ASP A 338 -3.17 -7.86 -27.28
C ASP A 338 -3.89 -9.12 -27.76
N VAL A 339 -3.32 -10.26 -27.42
CA VAL A 339 -3.92 -11.58 -27.65
C VAL A 339 -3.59 -12.50 -26.47
N ASN A 340 -4.58 -13.26 -26.01
CA ASN A 340 -4.40 -14.17 -24.88
C ASN A 340 -3.64 -15.46 -25.20
N ALA A 341 -3.25 -15.68 -26.47
CA ALA A 341 -2.49 -16.83 -26.93
C ALA A 341 -1.15 -16.42 -27.55
N LYS A 342 -0.08 -17.09 -27.15
CA LYS A 342 1.27 -16.92 -27.72
C LYS A 342 1.87 -18.30 -28.02
N LEU A 343 2.78 -18.38 -28.98
CA LEU A 343 3.43 -19.65 -29.33
C LEU A 343 4.14 -20.28 -28.11
N SER A 344 4.66 -19.47 -27.22
CA SER A 344 5.37 -19.91 -26.00
C SER A 344 4.49 -20.26 -24.82
N SER A 345 3.28 -19.66 -24.71
CA SER A 345 2.40 -19.82 -23.55
C SER A 345 1.10 -20.55 -23.86
N GLY A 346 0.74 -20.73 -25.15
CA GLY A 346 -0.46 -21.44 -25.55
C GLY A 346 -1.78 -20.90 -24.95
N ILE A 347 -2.85 -21.67 -25.14
CA ILE A 347 -4.13 -21.54 -24.43
C ILE A 347 -4.59 -22.93 -23.98
N MET A 348 -5.49 -22.97 -22.98
CA MET A 348 -6.11 -24.22 -22.57
C MET A 348 -7.22 -24.64 -23.53
N LYS A 349 -7.50 -25.94 -23.58
CA LYS A 349 -8.57 -26.46 -24.43
C LYS A 349 -9.96 -25.93 -24.05
N SER A 350 -10.14 -25.46 -22.83
CA SER A 350 -11.38 -24.84 -22.36
C SER A 350 -11.49 -23.35 -22.67
N ASP A 351 -10.39 -22.72 -23.07
CA ASP A 351 -10.34 -21.27 -23.23
C ASP A 351 -10.81 -20.84 -24.61
N SER A 352 -11.38 -19.66 -24.68
CA SER A 352 -11.61 -18.96 -25.95
C SER A 352 -10.34 -18.19 -26.34
N LEU A 353 -10.03 -18.17 -27.63
CA LEU A 353 -9.01 -17.27 -28.15
C LEU A 353 -9.59 -15.86 -28.19
N LYS A 354 -8.94 -14.89 -27.54
CA LYS A 354 -9.35 -13.49 -27.47
C LYS A 354 -8.28 -12.60 -28.10
N PHE A 355 -8.69 -11.77 -29.04
CA PHE A 355 -7.94 -10.62 -29.55
C PHE A 355 -8.53 -9.34 -28.98
N THR A 356 -7.68 -8.42 -28.56
CA THR A 356 -8.10 -7.12 -28.03
C THR A 356 -7.62 -6.02 -28.96
N PHE A 357 -8.49 -5.06 -29.26
CA PHE A 357 -8.24 -3.98 -30.22
C PHE A 357 -8.23 -2.61 -29.53
N ASN A 358 -7.62 -1.64 -30.20
CA ASN A 358 -7.53 -0.26 -29.72
C ASN A 358 -8.85 0.52 -29.83
N HIS A 359 -9.77 0.10 -30.72
CA HIS A 359 -11.08 0.71 -30.89
C HIS A 359 -12.19 -0.32 -30.69
N PRO A 360 -13.40 0.10 -30.31
CA PRO A 360 -14.57 -0.80 -30.29
C PRO A 360 -14.89 -1.32 -31.70
N LEU A 361 -15.17 -2.60 -31.79
CA LEU A 361 -15.54 -3.25 -33.05
C LEU A 361 -17.03 -3.03 -33.34
N SER A 362 -17.38 -2.80 -34.62
CA SER A 362 -18.75 -2.66 -35.08
C SER A 362 -19.27 -3.85 -35.85
N SER A 363 -18.40 -4.54 -36.62
CA SER A 363 -18.80 -5.69 -37.41
C SER A 363 -17.65 -6.66 -37.69
N ILE A 364 -18.03 -7.90 -37.99
CA ILE A 364 -17.12 -8.98 -38.32
C ILE A 364 -17.61 -9.67 -39.61
N ASP A 365 -16.73 -9.87 -40.58
CA ASP A 365 -16.94 -10.84 -41.66
C ASP A 365 -16.19 -12.15 -41.37
N THR A 366 -16.94 -13.14 -40.94
CA THR A 366 -16.39 -14.43 -40.52
C THR A 366 -15.77 -15.22 -41.66
N ASN A 367 -16.13 -14.93 -42.93
CA ASN A 367 -15.54 -15.60 -44.09
C ASN A 367 -14.08 -15.22 -44.33
N LEU A 368 -13.69 -14.08 -43.80
CA LEU A 368 -12.33 -13.53 -43.91
C LEU A 368 -11.45 -13.89 -42.71
N ILE A 369 -11.94 -14.76 -41.81
CA ILE A 369 -11.19 -15.32 -40.70
C ILE A 369 -11.00 -16.81 -40.97
N LYS A 370 -9.77 -17.32 -40.90
CA LYS A 370 -9.47 -18.71 -41.16
C LYS A 370 -8.64 -19.31 -40.03
N LEU A 371 -9.01 -20.51 -39.66
CA LEU A 371 -8.26 -21.30 -38.67
C LEU A 371 -7.74 -22.56 -39.35
N TYR A 372 -6.49 -22.88 -39.04
CA TYR A 372 -5.83 -24.06 -39.54
C TYR A 372 -5.20 -24.86 -38.42
N TYR A 373 -5.33 -26.15 -38.50
CA TYR A 373 -4.44 -27.07 -37.80
C TYR A 373 -3.11 -27.11 -38.54
N THR A 374 -2.04 -26.86 -37.82
CA THR A 374 -0.69 -26.83 -38.40
C THR A 374 0.12 -28.00 -37.84
N ASN A 375 0.49 -28.94 -38.68
CA ASN A 375 1.53 -29.93 -38.39
C ASN A 375 2.75 -29.60 -39.27
N ASP A 376 3.95 -29.99 -38.89
CA ASP A 376 5.25 -29.53 -39.43
C ASP A 376 5.27 -29.22 -40.95
N THR A 377 4.41 -29.80 -41.76
CA THR A 377 4.39 -29.63 -43.24
C THR A 377 3.01 -29.42 -43.87
N LEU A 378 1.90 -29.55 -43.10
CA LEU A 378 0.54 -29.48 -43.65
C LEU A 378 -0.31 -28.52 -42.82
N GLU A 379 -1.04 -27.65 -43.51
CA GLU A 379 -2.11 -26.83 -42.93
C GLU A 379 -3.46 -27.42 -43.37
N GLN A 380 -4.28 -27.77 -42.39
CA GLN A 380 -5.63 -28.27 -42.63
C GLN A 380 -6.64 -27.25 -42.04
N ALA A 381 -7.57 -26.78 -42.87
CA ALA A 381 -8.62 -25.89 -42.42
C ALA A 381 -9.47 -26.53 -41.32
N LEU A 382 -9.81 -25.74 -40.28
CA LEU A 382 -10.69 -26.14 -39.21
C LEU A 382 -12.10 -25.57 -39.43
N ASP A 383 -13.09 -26.44 -39.33
CA ASP A 383 -14.50 -26.08 -39.43
C ASP A 383 -15.21 -26.19 -38.07
N GLY A 384 -16.33 -25.51 -37.92
CA GLY A 384 -17.18 -25.59 -36.70
C GLY A 384 -16.76 -24.71 -35.54
N TRP A 385 -15.79 -23.84 -35.73
CA TRP A 385 -15.47 -22.78 -34.76
C TRP A 385 -16.54 -21.66 -34.78
N LYS A 386 -16.65 -20.92 -33.68
CA LYS A 386 -17.55 -19.78 -33.55
C LYS A 386 -16.77 -18.52 -33.16
N THR A 387 -17.23 -17.39 -33.67
CA THR A 387 -16.63 -16.10 -33.33
C THR A 387 -17.68 -15.03 -33.11
N GLY A 388 -17.32 -13.97 -32.41
CA GLY A 388 -18.21 -12.84 -32.14
C GLY A 388 -17.57 -11.75 -31.30
N ILE A 389 -18.27 -10.64 -31.23
CA ILE A 389 -18.01 -9.54 -30.30
C ILE A 389 -19.02 -9.69 -29.17
N LEU A 390 -18.56 -9.64 -27.91
CA LEU A 390 -19.47 -9.67 -26.76
C LEU A 390 -19.99 -8.25 -26.46
N SER A 391 -21.26 -8.15 -26.11
CA SER A 391 -21.88 -6.85 -25.78
C SER A 391 -21.22 -6.14 -24.59
N ASN A 392 -20.66 -6.91 -23.65
CA ASN A 392 -19.94 -6.41 -22.50
C ASN A 392 -18.42 -6.21 -22.73
N ASP A 393 -17.91 -6.57 -23.92
CA ASP A 393 -16.52 -6.35 -24.31
C ASP A 393 -16.41 -6.03 -25.81
N PRO A 394 -16.80 -4.81 -26.22
CA PRO A 394 -16.81 -4.41 -27.64
C PRO A 394 -15.40 -4.27 -28.24
N PHE A 395 -14.36 -4.30 -27.42
CA PHE A 395 -12.95 -4.27 -27.89
C PHE A 395 -12.39 -5.66 -28.16
N GLY A 396 -13.15 -6.71 -27.87
CA GLY A 396 -12.72 -8.10 -27.95
C GLY A 396 -13.34 -8.87 -29.10
N LEU A 397 -12.49 -9.54 -29.91
CA LEU A 397 -12.90 -10.62 -30.82
C LEU A 397 -12.65 -11.95 -30.12
N TYR A 398 -13.68 -12.76 -29.98
CA TYR A 398 -13.61 -14.08 -29.34
C TYR A 398 -13.79 -15.17 -30.38
N ILE A 399 -12.90 -16.17 -30.35
CA ILE A 399 -13.00 -17.38 -31.16
C ILE A 399 -13.06 -18.57 -30.21
N THR A 400 -14.11 -19.37 -30.33
CA THR A 400 -14.34 -20.60 -29.57
C THR A 400 -14.30 -21.82 -30.48
N TYR A 401 -13.65 -22.88 -30.04
CA TYR A 401 -13.54 -24.15 -30.73
C TYR A 401 -13.30 -25.26 -29.70
N SER A 402 -13.60 -26.52 -30.09
CA SER A 402 -13.24 -27.71 -29.30
C SER A 402 -11.77 -28.06 -29.54
N TRP A 403 -10.88 -27.29 -28.89
CA TRP A 403 -9.43 -27.46 -29.05
C TRP A 403 -8.97 -28.86 -28.63
N LYS A 404 -8.02 -29.43 -29.35
CA LYS A 404 -7.36 -30.68 -28.97
C LYS A 404 -5.99 -30.36 -28.37
N GLU A 405 -5.67 -31.00 -27.26
CA GLU A 405 -4.38 -30.82 -26.59
C GLU A 405 -3.21 -31.18 -27.51
N LYS A 406 -2.10 -30.45 -27.39
CA LYS A 406 -0.87 -30.55 -28.20
C LYS A 406 -1.00 -30.04 -29.62
N ASP A 407 -2.17 -29.70 -30.08
CA ASP A 407 -2.34 -29.12 -31.41
C ASP A 407 -1.65 -27.76 -31.52
N THR A 408 -1.10 -27.47 -32.66
CA THR A 408 -0.66 -26.14 -33.07
C THR A 408 -1.69 -25.56 -34.00
N ILE A 409 -2.23 -24.40 -33.65
CA ILE A 409 -3.26 -23.73 -34.42
C ILE A 409 -2.68 -22.47 -35.05
N SER A 410 -3.04 -22.22 -36.29
CA SER A 410 -2.76 -20.96 -37.00
C SER A 410 -4.08 -20.26 -37.28
N VAL A 411 -4.14 -18.99 -36.94
CA VAL A 411 -5.28 -18.09 -37.22
C VAL A 411 -4.80 -17.07 -38.24
N SER A 412 -5.59 -16.82 -39.25
CA SER A 412 -5.39 -15.75 -40.22
C SER A 412 -6.62 -14.84 -40.23
N ILE A 413 -6.42 -13.55 -40.09
CA ILE A 413 -7.46 -12.52 -40.13
C ILE A 413 -7.09 -11.57 -41.26
N ASP A 414 -7.96 -11.49 -42.28
CA ASP A 414 -7.78 -10.62 -43.42
C ASP A 414 -8.07 -9.14 -43.07
N SER A 415 -7.54 -8.23 -43.86
CA SER A 415 -7.64 -6.79 -43.65
C SER A 415 -9.09 -6.27 -43.60
N LEU A 416 -10.02 -6.89 -44.29
CA LEU A 416 -11.44 -6.50 -44.33
C LEU A 416 -12.31 -7.29 -43.34
N ALA A 417 -11.72 -8.19 -42.55
CA ALA A 417 -12.46 -9.07 -41.66
C ALA A 417 -13.15 -8.31 -40.51
N LEU A 418 -12.59 -7.18 -40.11
CA LEU A 418 -13.04 -6.40 -38.94
C LEU A 418 -13.21 -4.94 -39.31
N LEU A 419 -14.30 -4.35 -38.84
CA LEU A 419 -14.52 -2.90 -38.87
C LEU A 419 -14.71 -2.38 -37.45
N ASP A 420 -14.07 -1.27 -37.12
CA ASP A 420 -14.36 -0.52 -35.91
C ASP A 420 -15.61 0.37 -36.06
N ILE A 421 -15.99 1.06 -35.00
CA ILE A 421 -17.13 2.00 -35.02
C ILE A 421 -16.91 3.18 -35.99
N TYR A 422 -15.68 3.48 -36.38
CA TYR A 422 -15.31 4.55 -37.31
C TYR A 422 -15.15 4.06 -38.76
N LYS A 423 -15.46 2.78 -39.02
CA LYS A 423 -15.30 2.12 -40.33
C LYS A 423 -13.86 1.96 -40.79
N ASN A 424 -12.88 2.01 -39.86
CA ASN A 424 -11.53 1.61 -40.20
C ASN A 424 -11.43 0.08 -40.25
N THR A 425 -10.59 -0.41 -41.15
CA THR A 425 -10.22 -1.80 -41.27
C THR A 425 -8.92 -2.09 -40.53
N ILE A 426 -8.65 -3.35 -40.26
CA ILE A 426 -7.38 -3.80 -39.71
C ILE A 426 -6.43 -4.23 -40.83
N ASP A 427 -5.12 -4.13 -40.62
CA ASP A 427 -4.15 -4.81 -41.49
C ASP A 427 -4.22 -6.32 -41.28
N SER A 428 -4.07 -7.10 -42.37
CA SER A 428 -4.10 -8.53 -42.28
C SER A 428 -2.97 -9.05 -41.39
N PHE A 429 -3.27 -9.98 -40.51
CA PHE A 429 -2.28 -10.60 -39.65
C PHE A 429 -2.58 -12.08 -39.37
N GLY A 430 -1.56 -12.79 -38.92
CA GLY A 430 -1.66 -14.19 -38.53
C GLY A 430 -1.00 -14.45 -37.18
N LEU A 431 -1.50 -15.47 -36.50
CA LEU A 431 -0.97 -15.93 -35.22
C LEU A 431 -0.88 -17.44 -35.19
N LYS A 432 0.24 -17.97 -34.65
CA LYS A 432 0.38 -19.40 -34.31
C LYS A 432 0.46 -19.57 -32.81
N PHE A 433 -0.25 -20.55 -32.27
CA PHE A 433 -0.24 -20.88 -30.85
C PHE A 433 -0.42 -22.40 -30.63
N LYS A 434 -0.07 -22.84 -29.41
CA LYS A 434 -0.24 -24.25 -29.02
C LYS A 434 -1.41 -24.37 -28.04
N ILE A 435 -2.07 -25.53 -28.09
CA ILE A 435 -3.04 -25.92 -27.06
C ILE A 435 -2.28 -26.64 -25.96
N GLU A 436 -2.32 -26.06 -24.76
CA GLU A 436 -1.63 -26.61 -23.60
C GLU A 436 -2.23 -27.94 -23.16
N GLN A 437 -1.39 -28.79 -22.57
CA GLN A 437 -1.84 -30.05 -21.97
C GLN A 437 -2.49 -29.75 -20.61
N THR A 438 -3.62 -30.37 -20.37
CA THR A 438 -4.33 -30.28 -19.08
C THR A 438 -3.51 -30.91 -17.96
N GLU A 439 -2.69 -31.91 -18.28
CA GLU A 439 -1.85 -32.68 -17.34
C GLU A 439 -0.78 -31.85 -16.61
N THR A 440 -0.45 -30.63 -17.09
CA THR A 440 0.50 -29.73 -16.40
C THR A 440 -0.19 -28.75 -15.45
N ARG A 441 -1.47 -28.92 -15.23
CA ARG A 441 -2.30 -28.00 -14.44
C ARG A 441 -2.87 -28.72 -13.22
N GLY A 442 -3.11 -27.94 -12.19
CA GLY A 442 -3.81 -28.41 -10.99
C GLY A 442 -5.17 -27.74 -10.81
N THR A 443 -5.90 -28.18 -9.78
CA THR A 443 -7.20 -27.66 -9.41
C THR A 443 -7.16 -27.20 -7.96
N ILE A 444 -7.78 -26.06 -7.68
CA ILE A 444 -8.05 -25.61 -6.30
C ILE A 444 -9.56 -25.66 -6.11
N GLN A 445 -10.02 -26.47 -5.15
CA GLN A 445 -11.36 -26.36 -4.61
C GLN A 445 -11.28 -25.44 -3.38
N PHE A 446 -12.01 -24.35 -3.40
CA PHE A 446 -11.99 -23.35 -2.34
C PHE A 446 -13.39 -23.21 -1.73
N GLU A 447 -13.46 -23.32 -0.41
CA GLU A 447 -14.69 -23.18 0.34
C GLU A 447 -14.52 -22.12 1.45
N LEU A 448 -15.48 -21.21 1.55
CA LEU A 448 -15.55 -20.20 2.57
C LEU A 448 -16.72 -20.50 3.51
N THR A 449 -16.42 -20.80 4.78
CA THR A 449 -17.42 -21.20 5.78
C THR A 449 -17.56 -20.15 6.89
N GLU A 450 -18.65 -20.25 7.67
CA GLU A 450 -18.98 -19.32 8.77
C GLU A 450 -18.98 -17.85 8.32
N ILE A 451 -19.51 -17.61 7.15
CA ILE A 451 -19.71 -16.29 6.57
C ILE A 451 -21.07 -15.72 6.95
N LYS A 452 -21.20 -14.41 6.93
CA LYS A 452 -22.43 -13.71 7.27
C LYS A 452 -23.44 -13.78 6.12
N ASP A 453 -24.73 -13.89 6.46
CA ASP A 453 -25.80 -13.79 5.46
C ASP A 453 -25.90 -12.36 4.90
N ASN A 454 -26.35 -12.25 3.67
CA ASN A 454 -26.55 -10.99 2.93
C ASN A 454 -25.30 -10.15 2.66
N ILE A 455 -24.12 -10.68 2.91
CA ILE A 455 -22.84 -10.06 2.60
C ILE A 455 -22.19 -10.83 1.45
N ASP A 456 -21.63 -10.10 0.50
CA ASP A 456 -20.79 -10.65 -0.54
C ASP A 456 -19.33 -10.67 -0.07
N TYR A 457 -18.57 -11.69 -0.49
CA TYR A 457 -17.15 -11.82 -0.24
C TYR A 457 -16.42 -11.82 -1.57
N VAL A 458 -15.59 -10.83 -1.78
CA VAL A 458 -14.73 -10.78 -2.96
C VAL A 458 -13.49 -11.60 -2.67
N VAL A 459 -13.25 -12.64 -3.47
CA VAL A 459 -12.07 -13.50 -3.33
C VAL A 459 -11.19 -13.36 -4.55
N GLU A 460 -9.98 -12.88 -4.34
CA GLU A 460 -8.96 -12.69 -5.36
C GLU A 460 -7.85 -13.72 -5.18
N PHE A 461 -7.68 -14.59 -6.18
CA PHE A 461 -6.56 -15.53 -6.24
C PHE A 461 -5.39 -14.89 -6.97
N GLN A 462 -4.26 -14.81 -6.31
CA GLN A 462 -3.04 -14.21 -6.85
C GLN A 462 -1.90 -15.23 -6.89
N LYS A 463 -1.05 -15.12 -7.92
CA LYS A 463 0.21 -15.84 -8.05
C LYS A 463 1.31 -14.84 -8.37
N SER A 464 2.39 -14.82 -7.58
CA SER A 464 3.48 -13.84 -7.73
C SER A 464 2.97 -12.39 -7.79
N ASN A 465 2.01 -12.05 -6.92
CA ASN A 465 1.33 -10.74 -6.83
C ASN A 465 0.56 -10.31 -8.10
N LYS A 466 0.25 -11.26 -8.99
CA LYS A 466 -0.60 -11.02 -10.16
C LYS A 466 -1.95 -11.69 -9.95
N LEU A 467 -3.01 -10.95 -10.23
CA LEU A 467 -4.37 -11.48 -10.19
C LEU A 467 -4.52 -12.59 -11.22
N VAL A 468 -4.97 -13.76 -10.75
CA VAL A 468 -5.27 -14.93 -11.58
C VAL A 468 -6.78 -15.07 -11.78
N LYS A 469 -7.54 -14.91 -10.70
CA LYS A 469 -9.00 -15.02 -10.72
C LYS A 469 -9.59 -14.14 -9.62
N LYS A 470 -10.71 -13.49 -9.93
CA LYS A 470 -11.55 -12.74 -8.99
C LYS A 470 -12.95 -13.32 -9.03
N LEU A 471 -13.52 -13.58 -7.86
CA LEU A 471 -14.82 -14.23 -7.68
C LEU A 471 -15.61 -13.50 -6.60
N ILE A 472 -16.93 -13.66 -6.65
CA ILE A 472 -17.84 -13.24 -5.60
C ILE A 472 -18.43 -14.49 -4.98
N MET A 473 -18.33 -14.60 -3.67
CA MET A 473 -18.86 -15.69 -2.86
C MET A 473 -19.84 -15.14 -1.82
N ASN A 474 -20.80 -15.92 -1.41
CA ASN A 474 -21.78 -15.58 -0.37
C ASN A 474 -22.35 -16.85 0.26
N SER A 475 -23.30 -16.75 1.17
CA SER A 475 -23.88 -17.90 1.85
C SER A 475 -24.59 -18.91 0.92
N GLU A 476 -25.01 -18.49 -0.27
CA GLU A 476 -25.63 -19.37 -1.29
C GLU A 476 -24.58 -20.03 -2.19
N ASN A 477 -23.45 -19.35 -2.45
CA ASN A 477 -22.36 -19.79 -3.31
C ASN A 477 -21.03 -19.67 -2.56
N ASN A 478 -20.82 -20.55 -1.59
CA ASN A 478 -19.65 -20.52 -0.72
C ASN A 478 -18.50 -21.45 -1.15
N THR A 479 -18.69 -22.20 -2.24
CA THR A 479 -17.69 -23.13 -2.77
C THR A 479 -17.43 -22.86 -4.24
N VAL A 480 -16.17 -22.92 -4.65
CA VAL A 480 -15.75 -22.76 -6.04
C VAL A 480 -14.66 -23.76 -6.40
N ILE A 481 -14.73 -24.28 -7.62
CA ILE A 481 -13.69 -25.13 -8.21
C ILE A 481 -12.96 -24.30 -9.25
N LEU A 482 -11.64 -24.20 -9.13
CA LEU A 482 -10.75 -23.49 -10.02
C LEU A 482 -9.84 -24.47 -10.76
N PRO A 483 -10.29 -25.02 -11.87
CA PRO A 483 -9.48 -25.96 -12.66
C PRO A 483 -8.45 -25.21 -13.51
N GLY A 484 -7.45 -25.95 -13.96
CA GLY A 484 -6.49 -25.47 -14.95
C GLY A 484 -5.52 -24.41 -14.44
N LEU A 485 -5.22 -24.39 -13.16
CA LEU A 485 -4.25 -23.48 -12.58
C LEU A 485 -2.82 -24.00 -12.76
N LYS A 486 -1.87 -23.11 -13.05
CA LYS A 486 -0.43 -23.45 -13.15
C LYS A 486 0.11 -23.82 -11.77
N ALA A 487 0.92 -24.88 -11.69
CA ALA A 487 1.60 -25.27 -10.45
C ALA A 487 2.35 -24.08 -9.80
N GLY A 488 2.35 -23.99 -8.49
CA GLY A 488 3.04 -22.98 -7.71
C GLY A 488 2.24 -22.47 -6.50
N LYS A 489 2.79 -21.45 -5.83
CA LYS A 489 2.19 -20.86 -4.63
C LYS A 489 1.14 -19.81 -5.01
N TYR A 490 0.00 -19.91 -4.39
CA TYR A 490 -1.11 -18.99 -4.53
C TYR A 490 -1.40 -18.28 -3.22
N LYS A 491 -2.01 -17.11 -3.33
CA LYS A 491 -2.62 -16.37 -2.20
C LYS A 491 -4.09 -16.13 -2.52
N ALA A 492 -4.93 -16.24 -1.52
CA ALA A 492 -6.29 -15.76 -1.57
C ALA A 492 -6.40 -14.48 -0.75
N ILE A 493 -6.86 -13.41 -1.37
CA ILE A 493 -7.24 -12.16 -0.70
C ILE A 493 -8.76 -12.18 -0.61
N ILE A 494 -9.29 -12.11 0.60
CA ILE A 494 -10.73 -12.18 0.87
C ILE A 494 -11.15 -10.85 1.46
N ILE A 495 -12.13 -10.21 0.85
CA ILE A 495 -12.70 -8.93 1.26
C ILE A 495 -14.17 -9.15 1.64
N GLU A 496 -14.56 -8.68 2.81
CA GLU A 496 -15.95 -8.64 3.25
C GLU A 496 -16.62 -7.39 2.64
N ASP A 497 -17.25 -7.55 1.47
CA ASP A 497 -17.83 -6.48 0.67
C ASP A 497 -19.24 -6.12 1.17
N LEU A 498 -19.31 -5.08 2.00
CA LEU A 498 -20.54 -4.69 2.70
C LEU A 498 -21.54 -3.98 1.79
N ASN A 499 -21.06 -3.23 0.82
CA ASN A 499 -21.88 -2.42 -0.10
C ASN A 499 -22.07 -3.05 -1.48
N LYS A 500 -21.46 -4.24 -1.71
CA LYS A 500 -21.54 -5.04 -2.94
C LYS A 500 -20.97 -4.37 -4.18
N ASN A 501 -19.96 -3.51 -4.00
CA ASN A 501 -19.29 -2.82 -5.10
C ASN A 501 -18.09 -3.61 -5.67
N ARG A 502 -17.80 -4.79 -5.13
CA ARG A 502 -16.77 -5.74 -5.59
C ARG A 502 -15.34 -5.27 -5.43
N ARG A 503 -15.10 -4.37 -4.52
CA ARG A 503 -13.77 -3.87 -4.14
C ARG A 503 -13.66 -3.77 -2.64
N TRP A 504 -12.46 -3.52 -2.14
CA TRP A 504 -12.26 -3.13 -0.76
C TRP A 504 -12.49 -1.63 -0.62
N ASP A 505 -13.24 -1.23 0.39
CA ASP A 505 -13.50 0.16 0.72
C ASP A 505 -12.80 0.56 2.01
N ALA A 506 -12.10 1.69 1.95
CA ALA A 506 -11.53 2.33 3.12
C ALA A 506 -12.65 2.85 4.05
N GLY A 507 -12.31 3.12 5.29
CA GLY A 507 -13.22 3.78 6.21
C GLY A 507 -13.45 5.24 5.83
N ASN A 508 -14.49 5.81 6.43
CA ASN A 508 -14.80 7.24 6.34
C ASN A 508 -15.18 7.75 7.72
N TYR A 509 -14.38 8.65 8.27
CA TYR A 509 -14.63 9.15 9.63
C TYR A 509 -15.91 10.01 9.71
N LEU A 510 -16.18 10.83 8.69
CA LEU A 510 -17.38 11.69 8.69
C LEU A 510 -18.70 10.89 8.66
N GLU A 511 -18.65 9.70 8.04
CA GLU A 511 -19.78 8.75 8.00
C GLU A 511 -19.78 7.78 9.18
N HIS A 512 -18.82 7.86 10.10
CA HIS A 512 -18.57 6.86 11.15
C HIS A 512 -18.45 5.43 10.62
N ARG A 513 -17.94 5.27 9.40
CA ARG A 513 -17.80 4.00 8.72
C ARG A 513 -16.36 3.49 8.83
N GLN A 514 -16.21 2.30 9.42
CA GLN A 514 -14.93 1.58 9.44
C GLN A 514 -14.59 1.02 8.05
N SER A 515 -13.32 0.75 7.80
CA SER A 515 -12.89 0.06 6.58
C SER A 515 -13.46 -1.36 6.51
N GLU A 516 -13.68 -1.84 5.31
CA GLU A 516 -14.05 -3.23 5.10
C GLU A 516 -12.96 -4.20 5.54
N VAL A 517 -13.38 -5.37 5.96
CA VAL A 517 -12.45 -6.39 6.46
C VAL A 517 -11.78 -7.07 5.28
N ILE A 518 -10.45 -7.05 5.27
CA ILE A 518 -9.64 -7.75 4.28
C ILE A 518 -8.70 -8.73 4.98
N ARG A 519 -8.51 -9.92 4.40
CA ARG A 519 -7.58 -10.95 4.87
C ARG A 519 -6.86 -11.58 3.71
N THR A 520 -5.59 -11.86 3.93
CA THR A 520 -4.74 -12.60 2.98
C THR A 520 -4.40 -13.96 3.57
N LEU A 521 -4.62 -15.00 2.80
CA LEU A 521 -4.32 -16.38 3.12
C LEU A 521 -3.33 -16.95 2.12
N ASP A 522 -2.23 -17.52 2.59
CA ASP A 522 -1.33 -18.31 1.75
C ASP A 522 -1.92 -19.70 1.54
N ILE A 523 -2.04 -20.10 0.28
CA ILE A 523 -2.55 -21.42 -0.11
C ILE A 523 -1.37 -22.37 -0.25
N GLU A 524 -1.55 -23.64 0.16
CA GLU A 524 -0.57 -24.69 -0.03
C GLU A 524 -0.12 -24.76 -1.49
N GLU A 525 1.14 -25.14 -1.73
CA GLU A 525 1.71 -25.14 -3.07
C GLU A 525 1.00 -26.15 -3.98
N LEU A 526 0.31 -25.63 -4.98
CA LEU A 526 -0.35 -26.46 -6.00
C LEU A 526 0.70 -27.12 -6.90
N ARG A 527 0.64 -28.45 -7.02
CA ARG A 527 1.49 -29.22 -7.93
C ARG A 527 0.74 -29.59 -9.21
N GLU A 528 1.48 -29.98 -10.22
CA GLU A 528 0.90 -30.48 -11.48
C GLU A 528 0.05 -31.73 -11.22
N ASN A 529 -1.11 -31.80 -11.85
CA ASN A 529 -2.09 -32.88 -11.71
C ASN A 529 -2.66 -33.08 -10.28
N TRP A 530 -2.45 -32.10 -9.40
CA TRP A 530 -2.99 -32.15 -8.05
C TRP A 530 -4.30 -31.40 -7.95
N GLU A 531 -5.14 -31.91 -7.11
CA GLU A 531 -6.32 -31.24 -6.59
C GLU A 531 -6.09 -30.97 -5.11
N ILE A 532 -6.20 -29.69 -4.72
CA ILE A 532 -6.10 -29.28 -3.33
C ILE A 532 -7.42 -28.67 -2.89
N GLU A 533 -7.85 -29.02 -1.68
CA GLU A 533 -9.02 -28.46 -1.03
C GLU A 533 -8.57 -27.44 0.00
N VAL A 534 -9.16 -26.26 -0.04
CA VAL A 534 -8.87 -25.14 0.86
C VAL A 534 -10.17 -24.72 1.51
N ILE A 535 -10.35 -25.05 2.77
CA ILE A 535 -11.52 -24.64 3.55
C ILE A 535 -11.11 -23.51 4.48
N VAL A 536 -11.74 -22.36 4.34
CA VAL A 536 -11.48 -21.15 5.11
C VAL A 536 -12.67 -20.87 6.03
N ASN A 537 -12.46 -21.03 7.31
CA ASN A 537 -13.43 -20.60 8.31
C ASN A 537 -13.25 -19.12 8.58
N TRP A 538 -14.18 -18.27 8.11
CA TRP A 538 -14.04 -16.81 8.16
C TRP A 538 -13.95 -16.28 9.58
N SER A 539 -14.76 -16.79 10.51
CA SER A 539 -14.73 -16.38 11.92
C SER A 539 -13.37 -16.68 12.56
N GLN A 540 -12.77 -17.85 12.29
CA GLN A 540 -11.45 -18.22 12.82
C GLN A 540 -10.32 -17.37 12.21
N VAL A 541 -10.37 -17.09 10.92
CA VAL A 541 -9.38 -16.20 10.24
C VAL A 541 -9.37 -14.81 10.87
N LEU A 542 -10.49 -14.34 11.37
CA LEU A 542 -10.58 -13.10 12.13
C LEU A 542 -9.85 -13.19 13.49
N ASP A 543 -9.88 -14.37 14.13
CA ASP A 543 -9.34 -14.61 15.48
C ASP A 543 -7.86 -15.06 15.50
N GLU A 544 -7.37 -15.77 14.49
CA GLU A 544 -6.05 -16.44 14.52
C GLU A 544 -4.84 -15.49 14.59
N LYS A 545 -4.93 -14.25 14.17
CA LYS A 545 -3.84 -13.29 14.38
C LYS A 545 -3.64 -12.88 15.84
N SER A 546 -4.54 -13.23 16.74
CA SER A 546 -4.36 -13.01 18.18
C SER A 546 -3.54 -14.11 18.87
N LYS A 547 -3.44 -15.32 18.29
CA LYS A 547 -2.83 -16.49 18.92
C LYS A 547 -1.40 -16.83 18.46
N ASN A 548 -0.99 -16.42 17.27
CA ASN A 548 0.30 -16.86 16.68
C ASN A 548 1.53 -16.02 17.07
N LYS A 549 1.48 -15.17 18.11
CA LYS A 549 2.65 -14.44 18.64
C LYS A 549 3.16 -14.96 20.00
N ASN A 550 2.75 -16.17 20.42
CA ASN A 550 3.23 -16.81 21.66
C ASN A 550 3.89 -18.18 21.40
N LYS A 551 4.62 -18.34 20.31
CA LYS A 551 5.54 -19.49 20.13
C LYS A 551 6.92 -19.01 19.70
#